data_eec714b3195d20f58c31bb1b6dfcf017
#
_entry.id   eec714b3195d20f58c31bb1b6dfcf017
#
_cell.length_a   1.000
_cell.length_b   1.000
_cell.length_c   1.000
_cell.angle_alpha   90.00
_cell.angle_beta   90.00
_cell.angle_gamma   90.00
#
_symmetry.space_group_name_H-M   'P 1'
#
loop_
_entity.id
_entity.type
_entity.pdbx_description
1 polymer ?
#
loop_
_entity_poly.entity_id
_entity_poly.type
_entity_poly.pdbx_seq_one_letter_code
_entity_poly.pdbx_strand_id
1 'polypeptide(L)'
;MGRFVQDSESHGSLRDLQILINEKSDLLDKEVSNILKKNICITWKSPIKTDQFAEYRDEDFLKLLDLESKIKVPLENFWPKLGPQWDALGLNDKTVFLVEAKANVPEIVSSPTSAGPESKSRIIDAFAEVKEYLNIHNNVDWTGTFYQYANRIAHLYYLKILNGI
;
A
#
# COMPACT_ATOMS: atom_id res chain seq x y z
N MET A 1 -11.35 -12.31 2.54
CA MET A 1 -9.99 -12.90 2.64
C MET A 1 -9.04 -11.98 1.86
N GLY A 2 -8.16 -11.29 2.56
CA GLY A 2 -7.26 -10.26 1.99
C GLY A 2 -5.82 -10.73 1.81
N ARG A 3 -5.51 -12.03 2.03
CA ARG A 3 -4.21 -12.64 1.82
C ARG A 3 -4.16 -13.35 0.47
N PHE A 4 -3.12 -13.07 -0.34
CA PHE A 4 -2.90 -13.65 -1.66
C PHE A 4 -1.51 -14.27 -1.74
N VAL A 5 -1.45 -15.57 -1.91
CA VAL A 5 -0.21 -16.30 -2.17
C VAL A 5 0.32 -15.93 -3.56
N GLN A 6 1.61 -15.70 -3.65
CA GLN A 6 2.30 -15.37 -4.89
C GLN A 6 3.25 -16.49 -5.32
N ASP A 7 3.45 -16.60 -6.63
CA ASP A 7 4.38 -17.59 -7.19
C ASP A 7 5.84 -17.13 -6.94
N SER A 8 6.69 -18.06 -6.55
CA SER A 8 8.14 -17.86 -6.46
C SER A 8 8.83 -17.67 -7.82
N GLU A 9 8.14 -18.02 -8.92
CA GLU A 9 8.64 -17.85 -10.30
C GLU A 9 8.05 -16.62 -11.00
N SER A 10 7.39 -15.71 -10.25
CA SER A 10 6.89 -14.46 -10.78
C SER A 10 8.00 -13.62 -11.45
N HIS A 11 7.60 -12.65 -12.24
CA HIS A 11 8.50 -11.78 -13.01
C HIS A 11 8.28 -10.30 -12.66
N GLY A 12 9.21 -9.43 -13.11
CA GLY A 12 9.11 -7.97 -12.95
C GLY A 12 9.19 -7.53 -11.49
N SER A 13 8.52 -6.43 -11.17
CA SER A 13 8.58 -5.78 -9.86
C SER A 13 8.26 -6.72 -8.68
N LEU A 14 7.33 -7.64 -8.85
CA LEU A 14 6.98 -8.63 -7.84
C LEU A 14 8.16 -9.54 -7.50
N ARG A 15 8.84 -10.09 -8.52
CA ARG A 15 10.00 -10.96 -8.32
C ARG A 15 11.17 -10.21 -7.70
N ASP A 16 11.44 -9.01 -8.20
CA ASP A 16 12.53 -8.19 -7.70
C ASP A 16 12.34 -7.88 -6.21
N LEU A 17 11.12 -7.55 -5.80
CA LEU A 17 10.79 -7.27 -4.42
C LEU A 17 10.88 -8.50 -3.52
N GLN A 18 10.46 -9.68 -4.00
CA GLN A 18 10.63 -10.96 -3.28
C GLN A 18 12.11 -11.24 -2.98
N ILE A 19 13.00 -11.03 -3.97
CA ILE A 19 14.45 -11.21 -3.81
C ILE A 19 15.02 -10.17 -2.83
N LEU A 20 14.69 -8.90 -3.02
CA LEU A 20 15.19 -7.82 -2.17
C LEU A 20 14.83 -8.04 -0.70
N ILE A 21 13.60 -8.39 -0.41
CA ILE A 21 13.14 -8.56 0.97
C ILE A 21 13.69 -9.83 1.63
N ASN A 22 13.78 -10.95 0.89
CA ASN A 22 14.14 -12.23 1.51
C ASN A 22 15.63 -12.56 1.45
N GLU A 23 16.38 -11.96 0.54
CA GLU A 23 17.79 -12.30 0.32
C GLU A 23 18.72 -11.09 0.43
N LYS A 24 18.22 -9.86 0.31
CA LYS A 24 19.01 -8.62 0.23
C LYS A 24 18.34 -7.46 0.99
N SER A 25 17.69 -7.74 2.12
CA SER A 25 16.96 -6.73 2.88
C SER A 25 17.86 -5.55 3.32
N ASP A 26 19.10 -5.81 3.66
CA ASP A 26 20.07 -4.76 4.02
C ASP A 26 20.29 -3.74 2.89
N LEU A 27 20.26 -4.19 1.64
CA LEU A 27 20.38 -3.30 0.48
C LEU A 27 19.13 -2.41 0.36
N LEU A 28 17.95 -2.99 0.50
CA LEU A 28 16.69 -2.25 0.45
C LEU A 28 16.60 -1.24 1.60
N ASP A 29 16.94 -1.65 2.81
CA ASP A 29 16.95 -0.79 3.99
C ASP A 29 17.92 0.38 3.83
N LYS A 30 19.09 0.13 3.23
CA LYS A 30 20.09 1.18 2.92
C LYS A 30 19.53 2.20 1.93
N GLU A 31 18.87 1.76 0.85
CA GLU A 31 18.29 2.68 -0.13
C GLU A 31 17.14 3.49 0.46
N VAL A 32 16.25 2.86 1.24
CA VAL A 32 15.20 3.57 1.97
C VAL A 32 15.79 4.58 2.96
N SER A 33 16.85 4.19 3.69
CA SER A 33 17.57 5.08 4.62
C SER A 33 18.16 6.30 3.91
N ASN A 34 18.74 6.11 2.73
CA ASN A 34 19.30 7.19 1.90
C ASN A 34 18.20 8.18 1.48
N ILE A 35 17.06 7.69 1.02
CA ILE A 35 15.93 8.52 0.60
C ILE A 35 15.36 9.32 1.79
N LEU A 36 15.16 8.66 2.92
CA LEU A 36 14.58 9.27 4.11
C LEU A 36 15.59 10.06 4.95
N LYS A 37 16.87 10.02 4.59
CA LYS A 37 17.99 10.65 5.34
C LYS A 37 17.99 10.25 6.82
N LYS A 38 17.70 9.00 7.11
CA LYS A 38 17.64 8.40 8.45
C LYS A 38 18.18 6.99 8.37
N ASN A 39 18.90 6.54 9.40
CA ASN A 39 19.28 5.14 9.50
C ASN A 39 18.05 4.32 9.92
N ILE A 40 17.58 3.46 9.01
CA ILE A 40 16.35 2.68 9.17
C ILE A 40 16.70 1.20 8.95
N CYS A 41 16.25 0.36 9.87
CA CYS A 41 16.20 -1.08 9.72
C CYS A 41 14.72 -1.48 9.69
N ILE A 42 14.25 -2.12 8.62
CA ILE A 42 12.85 -2.44 8.42
C ILE A 42 12.61 -3.91 8.74
N THR A 43 11.66 -4.18 9.61
CA THR A 43 11.13 -5.53 9.81
C THR A 43 10.07 -5.78 8.74
N TRP A 44 10.48 -6.43 7.65
CA TRP A 44 9.57 -6.78 6.58
C TRP A 44 8.59 -7.87 7.03
N LYS A 45 7.31 -7.68 6.72
CA LYS A 45 6.20 -8.58 7.07
C LYS A 45 5.64 -9.31 5.84
N SER A 46 5.73 -8.71 4.65
CA SER A 46 5.41 -9.32 3.36
C SER A 46 6.25 -8.67 2.25
N PRO A 47 6.47 -9.38 1.13
CA PRO A 47 6.24 -10.80 0.85
C PRO A 47 7.35 -11.69 1.44
N ILE A 48 7.03 -12.51 2.43
CA ILE A 48 8.00 -13.37 3.10
C ILE A 48 7.94 -14.80 2.53
N LYS A 49 9.10 -15.41 2.29
CA LYS A 49 9.22 -16.76 1.71
C LYS A 49 8.50 -17.82 2.54
N THR A 50 8.60 -17.76 3.87
CA THR A 50 7.93 -18.70 4.77
C THR A 50 6.42 -18.56 4.78
N ASP A 51 5.88 -17.45 4.28
CA ASP A 51 4.46 -17.19 4.07
C ASP A 51 4.07 -17.25 2.59
N GLN A 52 4.80 -18.01 1.79
CA GLN A 52 4.52 -18.23 0.36
C GLN A 52 4.49 -16.92 -0.45
N PHE A 53 5.33 -15.95 -0.08
CA PHE A 53 5.41 -14.62 -0.67
C PHE A 53 4.05 -13.89 -0.71
N ALA A 54 3.19 -14.15 0.27
CA ALA A 54 1.84 -13.60 0.28
C ALA A 54 1.85 -12.07 0.36
N GLU A 55 0.94 -11.48 -0.39
CA GLU A 55 0.58 -10.07 -0.34
C GLU A 55 -0.75 -9.89 0.39
N TYR A 56 -0.97 -8.72 0.94
CA TYR A 56 -2.11 -8.46 1.82
C TYR A 56 -2.87 -7.20 1.42
N ARG A 57 -4.18 -7.22 1.65
CA ARG A 57 -5.10 -6.08 1.50
C ARG A 57 -6.18 -6.08 2.58
N ASP A 58 -7.04 -5.08 2.55
CA ASP A 58 -8.17 -4.91 3.45
C ASP A 58 -7.72 -5.01 4.94
N GLU A 59 -8.51 -5.57 5.81
CA GLU A 59 -8.16 -5.72 7.23
C GLU A 59 -6.95 -6.64 7.47
N ASP A 60 -6.65 -7.54 6.53
CA ASP A 60 -5.57 -8.50 6.74
C ASP A 60 -4.19 -7.82 6.72
N PHE A 61 -4.00 -6.69 6.00
CA PHE A 61 -2.76 -5.92 6.12
C PHE A 61 -2.63 -5.21 7.48
N LEU A 62 -3.74 -4.74 8.06
CA LEU A 62 -3.74 -4.13 9.39
C LEU A 62 -3.38 -5.15 10.47
N LYS A 63 -3.91 -6.37 10.37
CA LYS A 63 -3.59 -7.49 11.25
C LYS A 63 -2.12 -7.87 11.17
N LEU A 64 -1.59 -8.02 9.95
CA LEU A 64 -0.19 -8.38 9.74
C LEU A 64 0.78 -7.36 10.34
N LEU A 65 0.38 -6.08 10.37
CA LEU A 65 1.16 -4.98 10.91
C LEU A 65 0.85 -4.66 12.39
N ASP A 66 0.04 -5.48 13.06
CA ASP A 66 -0.38 -5.28 14.48
C ASP A 66 -1.00 -3.88 14.72
N LEU A 67 -1.78 -3.39 13.75
CA LEU A 67 -2.38 -2.05 13.81
C LEU A 67 -3.84 -2.04 14.26
N GLU A 68 -4.52 -3.18 14.35
CA GLU A 68 -5.96 -3.26 14.64
C GLU A 68 -6.37 -2.47 15.89
N SER A 69 -5.60 -2.59 16.97
CA SER A 69 -5.87 -1.89 18.24
C SER A 69 -5.67 -0.36 18.17
N LYS A 70 -5.02 0.13 17.11
CA LYS A 70 -4.76 1.55 16.90
C LYS A 70 -5.77 2.21 15.96
N ILE A 71 -6.60 1.41 15.28
CA ILE A 71 -7.60 1.90 14.35
C ILE A 71 -8.75 2.54 15.10
N LYS A 72 -8.98 3.82 14.85
CA LYS A 72 -10.10 4.63 15.36
C LYS A 72 -11.26 4.65 14.40
N VAL A 73 -10.96 4.78 13.10
CA VAL A 73 -11.92 4.75 12.01
C VAL A 73 -11.79 3.40 11.29
N PRO A 74 -12.77 2.49 11.34
CA PRO A 74 -12.73 1.22 10.63
C PRO A 74 -12.46 1.41 9.13
N LEU A 75 -11.63 0.54 8.54
CA LEU A 75 -11.25 0.67 7.13
C LEU A 75 -12.49 0.61 6.21
N GLU A 76 -13.45 -0.24 6.54
CA GLU A 76 -14.70 -0.35 5.79
C GLU A 76 -15.56 0.93 5.77
N ASN A 77 -15.35 1.86 6.71
CA ASN A 77 -16.02 3.16 6.70
C ASN A 77 -15.35 4.15 5.76
N PHE A 78 -14.08 3.94 5.43
CA PHE A 78 -13.29 4.81 4.55
C PHE A 78 -13.17 4.26 3.13
N TRP A 79 -12.92 2.94 3.00
CA TRP A 79 -12.64 2.31 1.72
C TRP A 79 -13.47 1.04 1.52
N PRO A 80 -13.98 0.75 0.30
CA PRO A 80 -14.70 -0.49 0.04
C PRO A 80 -13.79 -1.71 0.12
N LYS A 81 -14.37 -2.88 0.36
CA LYS A 81 -13.68 -4.17 0.28
C LYS A 81 -13.04 -4.36 -1.09
N LEU A 82 -12.03 -5.22 -1.14
CA LEU A 82 -11.15 -5.44 -2.29
C LEU A 82 -10.31 -4.20 -2.60
N GLY A 83 -9.83 -3.57 -1.56
CA GLY A 83 -8.91 -2.43 -1.62
C GLY A 83 -7.54 -2.78 -2.23
N PRO A 84 -6.59 -1.84 -2.17
CA PRO A 84 -5.26 -2.05 -2.72
C PRO A 84 -4.55 -3.23 -2.08
N GLN A 85 -4.01 -4.10 -2.93
CA GLN A 85 -3.09 -5.15 -2.54
C GLN A 85 -1.69 -4.56 -2.43
N TRP A 86 -1.00 -4.83 -1.33
CA TRP A 86 0.30 -4.24 -1.06
C TRP A 86 1.40 -5.18 -1.52
N ASP A 87 2.28 -4.71 -2.40
CA ASP A 87 3.41 -5.48 -2.90
C ASP A 87 4.40 -5.81 -1.78
N ALA A 88 4.57 -4.91 -0.81
CA ALA A 88 5.25 -5.22 0.45
C ALA A 88 4.73 -4.41 1.64
N LEU A 89 4.93 -4.97 2.82
CA LEU A 89 4.59 -4.38 4.10
C LEU A 89 5.76 -4.53 5.07
N GLY A 90 6.05 -3.46 5.81
CA GLY A 90 7.11 -3.46 6.79
C GLY A 90 6.88 -2.50 7.94
N LEU A 91 7.65 -2.66 8.99
CA LEU A 91 7.64 -1.85 10.20
C LEU A 91 9.05 -1.46 10.62
N ASN A 92 9.18 -0.24 11.13
CA ASN A 92 10.34 0.18 11.92
C ASN A 92 9.82 1.01 13.09
N ASP A 93 10.01 0.56 14.32
CA ASP A 93 9.57 1.22 15.56
C ASP A 93 8.19 1.90 15.43
N LYS A 94 8.20 3.15 14.93
CA LYS A 94 7.01 4.01 14.81
C LYS A 94 6.57 4.25 13.36
N THR A 95 7.23 3.62 12.39
CA THR A 95 6.98 3.86 10.97
C THR A 95 6.40 2.62 10.31
N VAL A 96 5.31 2.81 9.61
CA VAL A 96 4.67 1.79 8.76
C VAL A 96 5.10 2.01 7.31
N PHE A 97 5.52 0.94 6.64
CA PHE A 97 5.87 0.94 5.23
C PHE A 97 4.82 0.20 4.44
N LEU A 98 4.11 0.94 3.59
CA LEU A 98 3.18 0.41 2.59
C LEU A 98 3.85 0.60 1.23
N VAL A 99 4.16 -0.49 0.55
CA VAL A 99 4.99 -0.45 -0.66
C VAL A 99 4.19 -0.84 -1.90
N GLU A 100 4.35 -0.04 -2.95
CA GLU A 100 3.98 -0.35 -4.33
C GLU A 100 5.25 -0.32 -5.17
N ALA A 101 5.61 -1.44 -5.77
CA ALA A 101 6.82 -1.59 -6.57
C ALA A 101 6.52 -1.53 -8.07
N LYS A 102 7.42 -0.89 -8.82
CA LYS A 102 7.36 -0.82 -10.29
C LYS A 102 8.73 -1.11 -10.86
N ALA A 103 8.84 -2.07 -11.78
CA ALA A 103 10.09 -2.43 -12.42
C ALA A 103 10.48 -1.47 -13.56
N ASN A 104 9.51 -0.75 -14.12
CA ASN A 104 9.73 0.16 -15.23
C ASN A 104 8.70 1.29 -15.26
N VAL A 105 9.00 2.35 -16.02
CA VAL A 105 8.14 3.54 -16.13
C VAL A 105 6.74 3.24 -16.69
N PRO A 106 6.54 2.39 -17.72
CA PRO A 106 5.21 2.03 -18.20
C PRO A 106 4.27 1.44 -17.12
N GLU A 107 4.79 0.76 -16.12
CA GLU A 107 3.98 0.20 -15.01
C GLU A 107 3.39 1.27 -14.08
N ILE A 108 3.86 2.51 -14.16
CA ILE A 108 3.30 3.63 -13.36
C ILE A 108 1.89 3.99 -13.86
N VAL A 109 1.64 3.79 -15.15
CA VAL A 109 0.33 4.03 -15.75
C VAL A 109 -0.58 2.86 -15.41
N SER A 110 -1.48 3.06 -14.45
CA SER A 110 -2.43 2.03 -14.03
C SER A 110 -3.74 2.13 -14.79
N SER A 111 -4.47 1.01 -14.85
CA SER A 111 -5.85 1.02 -15.33
C SER A 111 -6.77 1.81 -14.39
N PRO A 112 -7.85 2.39 -14.90
CA PRO A 112 -8.92 2.92 -14.06
C PRO A 112 -9.46 1.87 -13.09
N THR A 113 -10.11 2.31 -12.02
CA THR A 113 -10.77 1.39 -11.11
C THR A 113 -11.85 0.57 -11.83
N SER A 114 -11.89 -0.73 -11.56
CA SER A 114 -12.93 -1.65 -12.02
C SER A 114 -14.05 -1.84 -11.00
N ALA A 115 -14.12 -1.01 -9.96
CA ALA A 115 -15.11 -1.10 -8.90
C ALA A 115 -16.53 -0.90 -9.45
N GLY A 116 -17.47 -1.69 -8.93
CA GLY A 116 -18.91 -1.50 -9.20
C GLY A 116 -19.42 -0.15 -8.69
N PRO A 117 -20.63 0.28 -9.11
CA PRO A 117 -21.13 1.63 -8.86
C PRO A 117 -21.08 2.08 -7.39
N GLU A 118 -21.52 1.23 -6.46
CA GLU A 118 -21.52 1.53 -5.03
C GLU A 118 -20.10 1.70 -4.47
N SER A 119 -19.22 0.74 -4.76
CA SER A 119 -17.81 0.81 -4.34
C SER A 119 -17.10 2.00 -4.98
N LYS A 120 -17.41 2.30 -6.25
CA LYS A 120 -16.83 3.47 -6.95
C LYS A 120 -17.27 4.78 -6.30
N SER A 121 -18.53 4.89 -5.90
CA SER A 121 -19.01 6.08 -5.16
C SER A 121 -18.20 6.30 -3.89
N ARG A 122 -18.01 5.25 -3.08
CA ARG A 122 -17.21 5.34 -1.84
C ARG A 122 -15.75 5.71 -2.10
N ILE A 123 -15.15 5.20 -3.18
CA ILE A 123 -13.80 5.58 -3.60
C ILE A 123 -13.73 7.07 -3.95
N ILE A 124 -14.74 7.59 -4.66
CA ILE A 124 -14.83 9.01 -5.01
C ILE A 124 -14.95 9.86 -3.76
N ASP A 125 -15.78 9.46 -2.79
CA ASP A 125 -15.97 10.19 -1.53
C ASP A 125 -14.65 10.21 -0.73
N ALA A 126 -13.96 9.08 -0.62
CA ALA A 126 -12.65 9.01 0.03
C ALA A 126 -11.60 9.89 -0.69
N PHE A 127 -11.58 9.90 -2.01
CA PHE A 127 -10.68 10.80 -2.75
C PHE A 127 -11.05 12.28 -2.59
N ALA A 128 -12.33 12.61 -2.48
CA ALA A 128 -12.74 13.98 -2.21
C ALA A 128 -12.23 14.46 -0.84
N GLU A 129 -12.37 13.64 0.19
CA GLU A 129 -11.84 13.91 1.52
C GLU A 129 -10.31 14.12 1.52
N VAL A 130 -9.58 13.24 0.83
CA VAL A 130 -8.12 13.35 0.69
C VAL A 130 -7.71 14.61 -0.07
N LYS A 131 -8.38 14.94 -1.17
CA LYS A 131 -8.12 16.15 -1.94
C LYS A 131 -8.35 17.42 -1.12
N GLU A 132 -9.42 17.44 -0.35
CA GLU A 132 -9.72 18.58 0.57
C GLU A 132 -8.60 18.73 1.59
N TYR A 133 -8.19 17.66 2.26
CA TYR A 133 -7.08 17.69 3.21
C TYR A 133 -5.77 18.18 2.59
N LEU A 134 -5.47 17.78 1.36
CA LEU A 134 -4.26 18.19 0.63
C LEU A 134 -4.38 19.55 -0.04
N ASN A 135 -5.52 20.24 0.11
CA ASN A 135 -5.83 21.51 -0.55
C ASN A 135 -5.71 21.43 -2.10
N ILE A 136 -6.15 20.32 -2.68
CA ILE A 136 -6.12 20.09 -4.13
C ILE A 136 -7.47 20.46 -4.74
N HIS A 137 -7.51 21.57 -5.46
CA HIS A 137 -8.73 22.12 -6.09
C HIS A 137 -8.76 21.94 -7.61
N ASN A 138 -8.34 20.77 -8.09
CA ASN A 138 -8.38 20.46 -9.52
C ASN A 138 -9.45 19.42 -9.85
N ASN A 139 -9.84 19.34 -11.13
CA ASN A 139 -10.85 18.40 -11.64
C ASN A 139 -10.24 17.08 -12.14
N VAL A 140 -9.02 16.75 -11.76
CA VAL A 140 -8.38 15.48 -12.17
C VAL A 140 -9.11 14.31 -11.55
N ASP A 141 -9.54 13.37 -12.40
CA ASP A 141 -10.20 12.14 -11.96
C ASP A 141 -9.17 11.15 -11.42
N TRP A 142 -9.18 10.94 -10.10
CA TRP A 142 -8.31 9.97 -9.42
C TRP A 142 -8.78 8.52 -9.56
N THR A 143 -9.97 8.29 -10.12
CA THR A 143 -10.45 6.93 -10.42
C THR A 143 -9.99 6.41 -11.78
N GLY A 144 -9.39 7.27 -12.60
CA GLY A 144 -8.88 6.99 -13.95
C GLY A 144 -7.43 6.52 -13.96
N THR A 145 -6.67 7.02 -14.92
CA THR A 145 -5.22 6.80 -15.03
C THR A 145 -4.52 7.20 -13.72
N PHE A 146 -3.54 6.42 -13.27
CA PHE A 146 -2.88 6.57 -11.98
C PHE A 146 -3.75 6.21 -10.74
N TYR A 147 -4.85 5.50 -10.94
CA TYR A 147 -5.70 5.06 -9.82
C TYR A 147 -4.92 4.33 -8.72
N GLN A 148 -3.96 3.46 -9.07
CA GLN A 148 -3.12 2.79 -8.07
C GLN A 148 -2.36 3.80 -7.21
N TYR A 149 -1.75 4.82 -7.82
CA TYR A 149 -1.02 5.85 -7.08
C TYR A 149 -1.95 6.63 -6.14
N ALA A 150 -3.10 7.04 -6.64
CA ALA A 150 -4.10 7.79 -5.86
C ALA A 150 -4.61 6.99 -4.66
N ASN A 151 -4.89 5.70 -4.83
CA ASN A 151 -5.36 4.88 -3.72
C ASN A 151 -4.28 4.62 -2.65
N ARG A 152 -2.98 4.63 -3.02
CA ARG A 152 -1.87 4.57 -2.03
C ARG A 152 -1.83 5.84 -1.18
N ILE A 153 -2.01 7.01 -1.79
CA ILE A 153 -2.11 8.29 -1.07
C ILE A 153 -3.32 8.28 -0.13
N ALA A 154 -4.47 7.76 -0.57
CA ALA A 154 -5.66 7.67 0.27
C ALA A 154 -5.43 6.77 1.50
N HIS A 155 -4.75 5.65 1.36
CA HIS A 155 -4.44 4.79 2.50
C HIS A 155 -3.38 5.39 3.44
N LEU A 156 -2.43 6.18 2.91
CA LEU A 156 -1.53 6.96 3.74
C LEU A 156 -2.30 8.00 4.58
N TYR A 157 -3.25 8.70 3.96
CA TYR A 157 -4.15 9.62 4.68
C TYR A 157 -4.97 8.87 5.74
N TYR A 158 -5.56 7.73 5.40
CA TYR A 158 -6.32 6.89 6.32
C TYR A 158 -5.51 6.53 7.57
N LEU A 159 -4.30 6.01 7.40
CA LEU A 159 -3.47 5.62 8.53
C LEU A 159 -2.99 6.84 9.32
N LYS A 160 -2.42 7.83 8.65
CA LYS A 160 -1.76 8.95 9.31
C LYS A 160 -2.73 9.96 9.90
N ILE A 161 -3.75 10.35 9.15
CA ILE A 161 -4.64 11.45 9.52
C ILE A 161 -5.85 10.95 10.31
N LEU A 162 -6.57 9.96 9.78
CA LEU A 162 -7.77 9.45 10.44
C LEU A 162 -7.44 8.60 11.67
N ASN A 163 -6.33 7.87 11.64
CA ASN A 163 -5.98 6.92 12.71
C ASN A 163 -4.77 7.34 13.57
N GLY A 164 -3.94 8.27 13.12
CA GLY A 164 -2.80 8.78 13.88
C GLY A 164 -1.62 7.80 13.96
N ILE A 165 -1.43 6.97 12.92
CA ILE A 165 -0.40 5.93 12.80
C ILE A 165 0.79 6.43 11.98
#